data_fbf4f0914eabaa5fa452b3911baabd49
#
_entry.id   fbf4f0914eabaa5fa452b3911baabd49
#
_cell.length_a   1.000
_cell.length_b   1.000
_cell.length_c   1.000
_cell.angle_alpha   90.00
_cell.angle_beta   90.00
_cell.angle_gamma   90.00
#
_symmetry.space_group_name_H-M   'P 1'
#
loop_
_entity.id
_entity.type
_entity.pdbx_description
1 polymer ?
#
loop_
_entity_poly.entity_id
_entity_poly.type
_entity_poly.pdbx_seq_one_letter_code
_entity_poly.pdbx_strand_id
1 'polypeptide(L)'
;MVNTAGSYCEGPGYQNHNPQNFTEEHFEDAVEMARFIIDTVKPKRTYFTYEVFMYNSIDCPEQYARILKAVDREKFGAHIDLTNMMRSPRELYQAKELTEKCVELFPNRIISAHVKDARLKTS
;
A
#
# COMPACT_ATOMS: atom_id res chain seq x y z
N MET A 1 -11.52 -4.59 -4.87
CA MET A 1 -11.83 -3.98 -3.53
C MET A 1 -10.53 -3.45 -2.95
N VAL A 2 -10.52 -2.19 -2.60
CA VAL A 2 -9.35 -1.49 -2.03
C VAL A 2 -9.60 -1.24 -0.55
N ASN A 3 -8.60 -1.48 0.29
CA ASN A 3 -8.61 -1.18 1.71
C ASN A 3 -7.21 -0.70 2.13
N THR A 4 -7.05 -0.17 3.33
CA THR A 4 -5.74 0.09 3.94
C THR A 4 -5.29 -1.12 4.76
N ALA A 5 -3.99 -1.20 5.05
CA ALA A 5 -3.43 -2.27 5.89
C ALA A 5 -3.79 -2.17 7.38
N GLY A 6 -4.60 -1.18 7.75
CA GLY A 6 -4.99 -0.95 9.13
C GLY A 6 -4.05 -0.02 9.90
N SER A 7 -4.38 0.18 11.18
CA SER A 7 -3.59 0.99 12.11
C SER A 7 -3.88 0.57 13.54
N TYR A 8 -2.87 0.61 14.39
CA TYR A 8 -3.00 0.42 15.84
C TYR A 8 -3.38 1.71 16.58
N CYS A 9 -3.76 2.77 15.86
CA CYS A 9 -4.26 3.98 16.48
C CYS A 9 -5.63 3.76 17.11
N GLU A 10 -5.81 4.26 18.32
CA GLU A 10 -7.11 4.34 18.95
C GLU A 10 -7.92 5.53 18.40
N GLY A 11 -9.21 5.32 18.17
CA GLY A 11 -10.15 6.35 17.72
C GLY A 11 -10.40 6.41 16.21
N PRO A 12 -11.30 7.28 15.76
CA PRO A 12 -11.67 7.38 14.36
C PRO A 12 -10.56 8.07 13.56
N GLY A 13 -9.78 7.32 12.81
CA GLY A 13 -8.79 7.92 11.93
C GLY A 13 -7.70 6.95 11.52
N TYR A 14 -7.88 6.33 10.36
CA TYR A 14 -6.82 5.58 9.67
C TYR A 14 -5.61 6.46 9.29
N GLN A 15 -5.71 7.77 9.45
CA GLN A 15 -4.67 8.76 9.16
C GLN A 15 -3.77 9.08 10.37
N ASN A 16 -4.11 8.57 11.55
CA ASN A 16 -3.28 8.78 12.73
C ASN A 16 -2.11 7.80 12.70
N HIS A 17 -0.92 8.34 12.96
CA HIS A 17 0.26 7.50 13.04
C HIS A 17 0.45 6.93 14.45
N ASN A 18 0.90 5.68 14.50
CA ASN A 18 1.35 5.00 15.70
C ASN A 18 2.69 4.32 15.36
N PRO A 19 3.73 4.43 16.18
CA PRO A 19 5.00 3.74 15.92
C PRO A 19 4.87 2.24 15.67
N GLN A 20 3.89 1.59 16.29
CA GLN A 20 3.60 0.17 16.08
C GLN A 20 3.13 -0.16 14.65
N ASN A 21 2.61 0.83 13.90
CA ASN A 21 2.22 0.63 12.49
C ASN A 21 3.42 0.33 11.57
N PHE A 22 4.65 0.53 12.04
CA PHE A 22 5.88 0.30 11.28
C PHE A 22 6.65 -0.94 11.76
N THR A 23 6.04 -1.76 12.60
CA THR A 23 6.64 -3.00 13.11
C THR A 23 6.41 -4.17 12.16
N GLU A 24 7.21 -5.23 12.35
CA GLU A 24 7.02 -6.51 11.66
C GLU A 24 5.67 -7.13 12.03
N GLU A 25 5.24 -7.00 13.27
CA GLU A 25 3.93 -7.48 13.74
C GLU A 25 2.78 -6.88 12.92
N HIS A 26 2.79 -5.55 12.72
CA HIS A 26 1.78 -4.90 11.86
C HIS A 26 1.82 -5.43 10.42
N PHE A 27 3.00 -5.69 9.89
CA PHE A 27 3.16 -6.27 8.56
C PHE A 27 2.56 -7.68 8.49
N GLU A 28 2.84 -8.53 9.47
CA GLU A 28 2.32 -9.90 9.57
C GLU A 28 0.80 -9.91 9.72
N ASP A 29 0.23 -9.05 10.56
CA ASP A 29 -1.22 -8.86 10.70
C ASP A 29 -1.87 -8.48 9.36
N ALA A 30 -1.26 -7.59 8.60
CA ALA A 30 -1.74 -7.21 7.29
C ALA A 30 -1.71 -8.38 6.28
N VAL A 31 -0.67 -9.20 6.33
CA VAL A 31 -0.58 -10.44 5.51
C VAL A 31 -1.68 -11.42 5.87
N GLU A 32 -1.86 -11.70 7.16
CA GLU A 32 -2.87 -12.65 7.65
C GLU A 32 -4.29 -12.17 7.31
N MET A 33 -4.58 -10.89 7.49
CA MET A 33 -5.88 -10.31 7.16
C MET A 33 -6.17 -10.40 5.66
N ALA A 34 -5.20 -10.10 4.80
CA ALA A 34 -5.38 -10.23 3.36
C ALA A 34 -5.67 -11.67 2.93
N ARG A 35 -4.93 -12.63 3.48
CA ARG A 35 -5.17 -14.06 3.26
C ARG A 35 -6.56 -14.47 3.73
N PHE A 36 -6.93 -14.09 4.95
CA PHE A 36 -8.24 -14.40 5.52
C PHE A 36 -9.39 -13.90 4.64
N ILE A 37 -9.31 -12.63 4.20
CA ILE A 37 -10.34 -12.03 3.32
C ILE A 37 -10.43 -12.78 2.01
N ILE A 38 -9.31 -13.03 1.34
CA ILE A 38 -9.29 -13.69 0.03
C ILE A 38 -9.76 -15.14 0.12
N ASP A 39 -9.29 -15.88 1.10
CA ASP A 39 -9.61 -17.29 1.30
C ASP A 39 -11.08 -17.50 1.73
N THR A 40 -11.66 -16.51 2.42
CA THR A 40 -13.08 -16.53 2.83
C THR A 40 -14.00 -16.12 1.69
N VAL A 41 -13.72 -14.98 1.05
CA VAL A 41 -14.58 -14.41 -0.01
C VAL A 41 -14.43 -15.17 -1.34
N LYS A 42 -13.24 -15.72 -1.62
CA LYS A 42 -12.91 -16.42 -2.86
C LYS A 42 -13.29 -15.63 -4.12
N PRO A 43 -12.78 -14.41 -4.28
CA PRO A 43 -13.19 -13.51 -5.35
C PRO A 43 -12.87 -14.11 -6.72
N LYS A 44 -13.86 -14.18 -7.62
CA LYS A 44 -13.68 -14.74 -8.97
C LYS A 44 -13.30 -13.68 -10.00
N ARG A 45 -13.99 -12.54 -9.99
CA ARG A 45 -13.87 -11.48 -11.01
C ARG A 45 -13.20 -10.20 -10.51
N THR A 46 -12.88 -10.12 -9.24
CA THR A 46 -12.25 -8.95 -8.62
C THR A 46 -10.98 -9.33 -7.87
N TYR A 47 -10.25 -8.34 -7.45
CA TYR A 47 -9.05 -8.47 -6.62
C TYR A 47 -9.28 -7.77 -5.28
N PHE A 48 -8.57 -8.22 -4.25
CA PHE A 48 -8.36 -7.49 -3.03
C PHE A 48 -7.01 -6.77 -3.11
N THR A 49 -6.96 -5.54 -2.67
CA THR A 49 -5.73 -4.72 -2.69
C THR A 49 -5.64 -3.89 -1.42
N TYR A 50 -4.44 -3.63 -0.96
CA TYR A 50 -4.20 -2.53 -0.04
C TYR A 50 -3.81 -1.27 -0.81
N GLU A 51 -4.29 -0.12 -0.34
CA GLU A 51 -3.76 1.17 -0.74
C GLU A 51 -2.50 1.45 0.07
N VAL A 52 -1.42 1.81 -0.62
CA VAL A 52 -0.20 2.28 0.03
C VAL A 52 -0.48 3.53 0.84
N PHE A 53 0.10 3.63 2.03
CA PHE A 53 -0.11 4.77 2.90
C PHE A 53 1.09 5.02 3.81
N MET A 54 1.54 6.27 3.88
CA MET A 54 2.78 6.66 4.59
C MET A 54 2.76 6.44 6.10
N TYR A 55 1.63 6.08 6.71
CA TYR A 55 1.50 5.89 8.15
C TYR A 55 1.33 4.42 8.57
N ASN A 56 1.69 3.48 7.70
CA ASN A 56 1.71 2.06 8.03
C ASN A 56 2.88 1.33 7.38
N SER A 57 3.00 0.02 7.61
CA SER A 57 4.12 -0.81 7.13
C SER A 57 4.19 -0.97 5.60
N ILE A 58 3.17 -0.52 4.85
CA ILE A 58 3.14 -0.59 3.38
C ILE A 58 3.19 0.83 2.84
N ASP A 59 4.32 1.48 3.00
CA ASP A 59 4.52 2.91 2.74
C ASP A 59 5.35 3.22 1.48
N CYS A 60 5.94 2.20 0.87
CA CYS A 60 6.82 2.37 -0.29
C CYS A 60 6.75 1.18 -1.26
N PRO A 61 7.30 1.32 -2.49
CA PRO A 61 7.27 0.26 -3.48
C PRO A 61 7.88 -1.05 -3.00
N GLU A 62 8.97 -1.00 -2.23
CA GLU A 62 9.65 -2.18 -1.71
C GLU A 62 8.78 -2.95 -0.71
N GLN A 63 8.13 -2.24 0.21
CA GLN A 63 7.22 -2.87 1.16
C GLN A 63 5.98 -3.42 0.45
N TYR A 64 5.54 -2.75 -0.62
CA TYR A 64 4.46 -3.28 -1.43
C TYR A 64 4.85 -4.58 -2.15
N ALA A 65 6.02 -4.63 -2.76
CA ALA A 65 6.56 -5.85 -3.37
C ALA A 65 6.67 -6.99 -2.33
N ARG A 66 7.11 -6.64 -1.12
CA ARG A 66 7.24 -7.58 0.00
C ARG A 66 5.89 -8.19 0.39
N ILE A 67 4.84 -7.37 0.56
CA ILE A 67 3.53 -7.89 0.96
C ILE A 67 2.86 -8.69 -0.15
N LEU A 68 3.02 -8.30 -1.42
CA LEU A 68 2.53 -9.09 -2.54
C LEU A 68 3.10 -10.52 -2.53
N LYS A 69 4.40 -10.64 -2.25
CA LYS A 69 5.08 -11.92 -2.11
C LYS A 69 4.63 -12.68 -0.86
N ALA A 70 4.50 -11.99 0.27
CA ALA A 70 4.15 -12.61 1.55
C ALA A 70 2.71 -13.13 1.55
N VAL A 71 1.75 -12.37 1.03
CA VAL A 71 0.34 -12.81 0.95
C VAL A 71 0.20 -14.04 0.06
N ASP A 72 0.95 -14.12 -1.02
CA ASP A 72 0.99 -15.28 -1.93
C ASP A 72 -0.40 -15.77 -2.33
N ARG A 73 -1.23 -14.86 -2.84
CA ARG A 73 -2.55 -15.15 -3.40
C ARG A 73 -2.69 -14.47 -4.75
N GLU A 74 -3.15 -15.22 -5.75
CA GLU A 74 -3.40 -14.68 -7.10
C GLU A 74 -4.35 -13.48 -7.08
N LYS A 75 -5.34 -13.51 -6.19
CA LYS A 75 -6.36 -12.46 -6.06
C LYS A 75 -5.98 -11.30 -5.14
N PHE A 76 -4.74 -11.26 -4.68
CA PHE A 76 -4.14 -10.10 -4.03
C PHE A 76 -3.36 -9.30 -5.07
N GLY A 77 -3.76 -8.06 -5.36
CA GLY A 77 -3.11 -7.19 -6.34
C GLY A 77 -2.58 -5.90 -5.72
N ALA A 78 -1.93 -5.07 -6.53
CA ALA A 78 -1.46 -3.77 -6.12
C ALA A 78 -2.44 -2.66 -6.53
N HIS A 79 -2.77 -1.79 -5.57
CA HIS A 79 -3.40 -0.50 -5.80
C HIS A 79 -2.39 0.59 -5.48
N ILE A 80 -1.89 1.26 -6.51
CA ILE A 80 -0.87 2.29 -6.31
C ILE A 80 -1.51 3.67 -6.16
N ASP A 81 -0.97 4.45 -5.22
CA ASP A 81 -1.25 5.86 -5.04
C ASP A 81 0.08 6.58 -4.81
N LEU A 82 0.59 7.19 -5.86
CA LEU A 82 1.92 7.81 -5.85
C LEU A 82 2.02 8.93 -4.82
N THR A 83 0.96 9.71 -4.63
CA THR A 83 0.99 10.80 -3.64
C THR A 83 1.09 10.27 -2.21
N ASN A 84 0.49 9.10 -1.93
CA ASN A 84 0.60 8.45 -0.64
C ASN A 84 1.97 7.79 -0.39
N MET A 85 2.78 7.59 -1.43
CA MET A 85 4.17 7.12 -1.34
C MET A 85 5.18 8.26 -1.17
N MET A 86 4.78 9.51 -1.41
CA MET A 86 5.65 10.68 -1.31
C MET A 86 5.82 11.11 0.16
N ARG A 87 6.81 10.56 0.84
CA ARG A 87 7.09 10.78 2.27
C ARG A 87 8.00 11.98 2.53
N SER A 88 8.53 12.58 1.46
CA SER A 88 9.45 13.72 1.54
C SER A 88 9.37 14.60 0.30
N PRO A 89 9.85 15.87 0.37
CA PRO A 89 9.99 16.72 -0.82
C PRO A 89 10.84 16.10 -1.93
N ARG A 90 11.84 15.30 -1.57
CA ARG A 90 12.68 14.60 -2.55
C ARG A 90 11.85 13.60 -3.37
N GLU A 91 11.03 12.79 -2.70
CA GLU A 91 10.18 11.80 -3.36
C GLU A 91 9.10 12.45 -4.22
N LEU A 92 8.59 13.64 -3.84
CA LEU A 92 7.70 14.43 -4.69
C LEU A 92 8.36 14.78 -6.03
N TYR A 93 9.62 15.22 -6.01
CA TYR A 93 10.35 15.54 -7.24
C TYR A 93 10.82 14.30 -8.02
N GLN A 94 10.74 13.13 -7.41
CA GLN A 94 11.11 11.84 -7.99
C GLN A 94 9.87 10.96 -8.27
N ALA A 95 8.71 11.58 -8.52
CA ALA A 95 7.45 10.84 -8.77
C ALA A 95 7.54 9.87 -9.95
N LYS A 96 8.30 10.25 -10.99
CA LYS A 96 8.55 9.39 -12.15
C LYS A 96 9.32 8.12 -11.73
N GLU A 97 10.41 8.28 -11.01
CA GLU A 97 11.25 7.19 -10.52
C GLU A 97 10.48 6.26 -9.58
N LEU A 98 9.60 6.81 -8.72
CA LEU A 98 8.70 6.01 -7.88
C LEU A 98 7.75 5.16 -8.73
N THR A 99 7.19 5.73 -9.80
CA THR A 99 6.31 5.01 -10.72
C THR A 99 7.07 3.87 -11.42
N GLU A 100 8.23 4.18 -11.99
CA GLU A 100 9.09 3.21 -12.67
C GLU A 100 9.46 2.07 -11.74
N LYS A 101 9.76 2.37 -10.48
CA LYS A 101 10.09 1.38 -9.46
C LYS A 101 8.92 0.44 -9.13
N CYS A 102 7.69 0.95 -9.04
CA CYS A 102 6.51 0.10 -8.89
C CYS A 102 6.35 -0.87 -10.05
N VAL A 103 6.51 -0.37 -11.28
CA VAL A 103 6.40 -1.20 -12.49
C VAL A 103 7.52 -2.24 -12.57
N GLU A 104 8.73 -1.89 -12.14
CA GLU A 104 9.88 -2.81 -12.10
C GLU A 104 9.69 -3.92 -11.07
N LEU A 105 9.27 -3.57 -9.85
CA LEU A 105 9.19 -4.52 -8.74
C LEU A 105 7.99 -5.48 -8.83
N PHE A 106 6.86 -5.01 -9.39
CA PHE A 106 5.65 -5.84 -9.49
C PHE A 106 4.84 -5.58 -10.78
N PRO A 107 5.46 -5.79 -11.98
CA PRO A 107 4.91 -5.37 -13.28
C PRO A 107 3.52 -5.93 -13.60
N ASN A 108 3.24 -7.16 -13.18
CA ASN A 108 2.00 -7.88 -13.51
C ASN A 108 1.00 -7.91 -12.33
N ARG A 109 1.24 -7.10 -11.30
CA ARG A 109 0.43 -7.11 -10.08
C ARG A 109 -0.33 -5.81 -9.85
N ILE A 110 -0.08 -4.77 -10.66
CA ILE A 110 -0.78 -3.48 -10.56
C ILE A 110 -2.17 -3.66 -11.18
N ILE A 111 -3.20 -3.60 -10.32
CA ILE A 111 -4.59 -3.82 -10.71
C ILE A 111 -5.33 -2.50 -10.88
N SER A 112 -4.98 -1.51 -10.08
CA SER A 112 -5.61 -0.19 -10.10
C SER A 112 -4.69 0.87 -9.52
N ALA A 113 -5.04 2.13 -9.77
CA ALA A 113 -4.30 3.27 -9.26
C ALA A 113 -5.23 4.44 -8.94
N HIS A 114 -4.86 5.26 -7.96
CA HIS A 114 -5.34 6.63 -7.86
C HIS A 114 -4.43 7.56 -8.67
N VAL A 115 -5.04 8.36 -9.53
CA VAL A 115 -4.35 9.40 -10.28
C VAL A 115 -4.55 10.72 -9.55
N LYS A 116 -3.50 11.16 -8.85
CA LYS A 116 -3.46 12.40 -8.08
C LYS A 116 -2.21 13.19 -8.45
N ASP A 117 -2.24 14.48 -8.20
CA ASP A 117 -1.06 15.34 -8.28
C ASP A 117 -0.84 16.07 -6.96
N ALA A 118 0.41 16.37 -6.66
CA ALA A 118 0.81 17.09 -5.47
C ALA A 118 1.92 18.09 -5.81
N ARG A 119 1.86 19.26 -5.18
CA ARG A 119 2.92 20.26 -5.30
C ARG A 119 3.20 20.92 -3.96
N LEU A 120 4.45 21.27 -3.74
CA LEU A 120 4.81 22.12 -2.60
C LEU A 120 4.32 23.55 -2.87
N LYS A 121 3.68 24.15 -1.89
CA LYS A 121 3.45 25.59 -1.91
C LYS A 121 4.81 26.29 -1.74
N THR A 122 5.16 27.09 -2.72
CA THR A 122 6.16 28.13 -2.55
C THR A 122 5.44 29.34 -1.97
N SER A 123 5.98 29.87 -0.91
CA SER A 123 5.45 31.07 -0.24
C SER A 123 5.31 32.26 -1.21
#